data_4e51e998edddc4002e120553210bdd2c
#
_entry.id   4e51e998edddc4002e120553210bdd2c
#
_cell.length_a   1.000
_cell.length_b   1.000
_cell.length_c   1.000
_cell.angle_alpha   90.00
_cell.angle_beta   90.00
_cell.angle_gamma   90.00
#
_symmetry.space_group_name_H-M   'P 1'
#
loop_
_entity.id
_entity.type
_entity.pdbx_description
1 polymer ?
#
loop_
_entity_poly.entity_id
_entity_poly.type
_entity_poly.pdbx_seq_one_letter_code
_entity_poly.pdbx_strand_id
1 'polypeptide(L)'
;MYPDEFAECDGSASIAKGVNIGQQKRKQFGLAYKTTLGNDVDNNDFGYKLHLIYNCLAAPSEKSYATINDSPEAITFSWEVTTTPVSVAGFKPTASITIDSTKADPVKLAALEEILYGKAHELLAEAPSDWSTNYSKYFTKSEDGEFAAVTSSGSGAPEFATNKYYTAEVDARLPLPDEIASIMKAD
;
A
#
# COMPACT_ATOMS: atom_id res chain seq x y z
N MET A 1 6.55 15.77 -12.81
CA MET A 1 5.85 16.67 -11.84
C MET A 1 6.25 16.20 -10.47
N TYR A 2 6.55 17.08 -9.53
CA TYR A 2 6.82 16.74 -8.14
C TYR A 2 5.50 16.21 -7.50
N PRO A 3 5.50 15.05 -6.83
CA PRO A 3 4.28 14.56 -6.20
C PRO A 3 3.88 15.44 -5.02
N ASP A 4 2.69 16.03 -5.07
CA ASP A 4 2.20 16.92 -4.01
C ASP A 4 2.09 16.19 -2.65
N GLU A 5 1.79 14.89 -2.69
CA GLU A 5 1.70 14.02 -1.52
C GLU A 5 3.05 13.87 -0.78
N PHE A 6 4.17 14.04 -1.49
CA PHE A 6 5.50 13.96 -0.89
C PHE A 6 5.95 15.28 -0.24
N ALA A 7 5.21 16.37 -0.40
CA ALA A 7 5.57 17.70 0.10
C ALA A 7 5.83 17.71 1.62
N GLU A 8 4.98 17.05 2.41
CA GLU A 8 5.17 16.95 3.87
C GLU A 8 6.45 16.18 4.25
N CYS A 9 6.83 15.18 3.45
CA CYS A 9 8.05 14.38 3.67
C CYS A 9 9.31 15.16 3.27
N ASP A 10 9.22 16.04 2.27
CA ASP A 10 10.31 16.92 1.81
C ASP A 10 10.46 18.21 2.66
N GLY A 11 9.52 18.50 3.55
CA GLY A 11 9.51 19.69 4.38
C GLY A 11 8.97 20.92 3.67
N SER A 12 8.04 20.72 2.76
CA SER A 12 7.24 21.77 2.11
C SER A 12 5.80 21.75 2.64
N ALA A 13 5.17 22.91 2.68
CA ALA A 13 3.75 23.04 3.02
C ALA A 13 3.09 24.11 2.14
N SER A 14 1.82 23.93 1.84
CA SER A 14 1.02 24.91 1.11
C SER A 14 0.28 25.81 2.10
N ILE A 15 0.44 27.13 1.99
CA ILE A 15 -0.28 28.12 2.80
C ILE A 15 -1.47 28.72 2.07
N ALA A 16 -1.47 28.63 0.75
CA ALA A 16 -2.57 29.04 -0.13
C ALA A 16 -2.42 28.31 -1.47
N LYS A 17 -3.47 28.31 -2.28
CA LYS A 17 -3.42 27.69 -3.61
C LYS A 17 -2.29 28.28 -4.46
N GLY A 18 -1.30 27.43 -4.80
CA GLY A 18 -0.12 27.82 -5.58
C GLY A 18 0.98 28.53 -4.78
N VAL A 19 0.86 28.63 -3.44
CA VAL A 19 1.88 29.27 -2.58
C VAL A 19 2.42 28.25 -1.59
N ASN A 20 3.65 27.81 -1.81
CA ASN A 20 4.32 26.81 -0.98
C ASN A 20 5.48 27.44 -0.20
N ILE A 21 5.64 27.02 1.06
CA ILE A 21 6.75 27.36 1.94
C ILE A 21 7.63 26.12 2.17
N GLY A 22 8.93 26.32 2.24
CA GLY A 22 9.90 25.28 2.56
C GLY A 22 10.33 25.29 4.02
N GLN A 23 11.32 24.42 4.36
CA GLN A 23 11.95 24.33 5.69
C GLN A 23 10.97 23.98 6.83
N GLN A 24 9.89 23.29 6.51
CA GLN A 24 8.94 22.80 7.50
C GLN A 24 9.42 21.49 8.12
N LYS A 25 8.81 21.09 9.24
CA LYS A 25 9.07 19.79 9.87
C LYS A 25 8.74 18.68 8.90
N ARG A 26 9.71 17.80 8.64
CA ARG A 26 9.54 16.66 7.74
C ARG A 26 8.80 15.52 8.43
N LYS A 27 7.91 14.90 7.69
CA LYS A 27 7.18 13.71 8.12
C LYS A 27 7.98 12.46 7.75
N GLN A 28 8.01 11.49 8.65
CA GLN A 28 8.52 10.15 8.33
C GLN A 28 7.53 9.40 7.45
N PHE A 29 8.05 8.58 6.56
CA PHE A 29 7.26 7.76 5.65
C PHE A 29 7.79 6.34 5.56
N GLY A 30 6.97 5.42 5.09
CA GLY A 30 7.39 4.10 4.66
C GLY A 30 7.56 4.06 3.15
N LEU A 31 8.48 3.25 2.66
CA LEU A 31 8.70 3.04 1.24
C LEU A 31 8.55 1.56 0.92
N ALA A 32 7.77 1.25 -0.11
CA ALA A 32 7.66 -0.08 -0.67
C ALA A 32 7.97 -0.03 -2.17
N TYR A 33 8.78 -0.96 -2.65
CA TYR A 33 9.04 -1.11 -4.08
C TYR A 33 9.26 -2.56 -4.46
N LYS A 34 9.08 -2.85 -5.74
CA LYS A 34 9.20 -4.19 -6.32
C LYS A 34 10.39 -4.22 -7.28
N THR A 35 11.23 -5.26 -7.18
CA THR A 35 12.27 -5.56 -8.17
C THR A 35 11.96 -6.88 -8.86
N THR A 36 11.95 -6.87 -10.18
CA THR A 36 11.71 -8.06 -10.99
C THR A 36 12.90 -9.01 -10.94
N LEU A 37 12.62 -10.30 -10.85
CA LEU A 37 13.60 -11.37 -11.00
C LEU A 37 13.44 -12.00 -12.39
N GLY A 38 14.53 -12.22 -13.08
CA GLY A 38 14.55 -12.90 -14.37
C GLY A 38 15.46 -14.13 -14.33
N ASN A 39 15.22 -15.05 -15.27
CA ASN A 39 16.10 -16.16 -15.59
C ASN A 39 16.11 -16.38 -17.10
N ASP A 40 16.95 -17.30 -17.57
CA ASP A 40 17.12 -17.58 -19.00
C ASP A 40 15.94 -18.32 -19.64
N VAL A 41 15.01 -18.84 -18.83
CA VAL A 41 13.83 -19.59 -19.28
C VAL A 41 12.59 -18.72 -19.30
N ASP A 42 12.30 -18.07 -18.18
CA ASP A 42 11.05 -17.31 -17.96
C ASP A 42 11.24 -15.80 -18.18
N ASN A 43 12.45 -15.37 -18.54
CA ASN A 43 12.80 -13.96 -18.68
C ASN A 43 12.43 -13.17 -17.43
N ASN A 44 11.63 -12.10 -17.58
CA ASN A 44 11.19 -11.24 -16.47
C ASN A 44 9.97 -11.76 -15.70
N ASP A 45 9.40 -12.90 -16.12
CA ASP A 45 8.21 -13.49 -15.48
C ASP A 45 8.57 -14.53 -14.43
N PHE A 46 9.87 -14.74 -14.12
CA PHE A 46 10.33 -15.69 -13.12
C PHE A 46 9.85 -15.35 -11.71
N GLY A 47 9.78 -14.07 -11.35
CA GLY A 47 9.32 -13.62 -10.06
C GLY A 47 9.74 -12.19 -9.71
N TYR A 48 9.59 -11.83 -8.45
CA TYR A 48 9.95 -10.51 -7.97
C TYR A 48 10.35 -10.54 -6.48
N LYS A 49 10.96 -9.47 -6.02
CA LYS A 49 11.17 -9.19 -4.60
C LYS A 49 10.43 -7.91 -4.22
N LEU A 50 9.69 -7.98 -3.11
CA LEU A 50 9.15 -6.82 -2.43
C LEU A 50 10.18 -6.31 -1.43
N HIS A 51 10.45 -5.02 -1.45
CA HIS A 51 11.30 -4.34 -0.51
C HIS A 51 10.47 -3.33 0.27
N LEU A 52 10.47 -3.47 1.60
CA LEU A 52 9.75 -2.61 2.53
C LEU A 52 10.78 -1.88 3.39
N ILE A 53 10.72 -0.55 3.44
CA ILE A 53 11.66 0.26 4.20
C ILE A 53 10.87 1.14 5.16
N TYR A 54 11.26 1.12 6.44
CA TYR A 54 10.52 1.73 7.54
C TYR A 54 11.14 3.05 7.99
N ASN A 55 10.27 3.94 8.49
CA ASN A 55 10.66 5.19 9.15
C ASN A 55 11.70 5.99 8.37
N CYS A 56 11.46 6.12 7.08
CA CYS A 56 12.26 6.93 6.18
C CYS A 56 12.12 8.41 6.52
N LEU A 57 13.22 9.12 6.61
CA LEU A 57 13.27 10.58 6.71
C LEU A 57 14.11 11.10 5.55
N ALA A 58 13.51 11.89 4.67
CA ALA A 58 14.23 12.49 3.55
C ALA A 58 15.16 13.60 4.04
N ALA A 59 16.42 13.57 3.63
CA ALA A 59 17.36 14.66 3.85
C ALA A 59 17.02 15.87 2.93
N PRO A 60 17.46 17.09 3.27
CA PRO A 60 17.38 18.21 2.35
C PRO A 60 18.05 17.84 1.03
N SER A 61 17.31 17.98 -0.07
CA SER A 61 17.86 17.75 -1.40
C SER A 61 18.00 19.06 -2.16
N GLU A 62 19.01 19.11 -3.02
CA GLU A 62 19.17 20.18 -4.00
C GLU A 62 18.21 19.94 -5.17
N LYS A 63 17.48 20.97 -5.58
CA LYS A 63 16.61 20.95 -6.76
C LYS A 63 17.25 21.86 -7.81
N SER A 64 17.75 21.29 -8.91
CA SER A 64 18.22 22.08 -10.03
C SER A 64 17.09 22.27 -11.05
N TYR A 65 16.96 23.51 -11.52
CA TYR A 65 16.03 23.88 -12.58
C TYR A 65 16.83 24.25 -13.81
N ALA A 66 16.63 23.50 -14.90
CA ALA A 66 17.24 23.83 -16.19
C ALA A 66 16.24 24.55 -17.09
N THR A 67 16.74 25.51 -17.88
CA THR A 67 15.93 26.15 -18.92
C THR A 67 15.64 25.14 -20.03
N ILE A 68 14.43 25.15 -20.56
CA ILE A 68 14.04 24.33 -21.70
C ILE A 68 14.88 24.74 -22.91
N ASN A 69 15.52 23.75 -23.53
CA ASN A 69 16.29 23.88 -24.78
C ASN A 69 15.67 22.98 -25.85
N ASP A 70 16.33 22.86 -27.01
CA ASP A 70 15.88 22.04 -28.14
C ASP A 70 15.78 20.52 -27.82
N SER A 71 16.37 20.08 -26.71
CA SER A 71 16.31 18.71 -26.20
C SER A 71 15.85 18.72 -24.75
N PRO A 72 14.53 18.82 -24.47
CA PRO A 72 14.02 18.89 -23.13
C PRO A 72 14.25 17.57 -22.37
N GLU A 73 14.97 17.63 -21.28
CA GLU A 73 15.20 16.51 -20.38
C GLU A 73 14.28 16.60 -19.15
N ALA A 74 13.82 15.46 -18.66
CA ALA A 74 13.04 15.40 -17.43
C ALA A 74 13.93 15.79 -16.24
N ILE A 75 13.42 16.65 -15.36
CA ILE A 75 14.09 16.97 -14.09
C ILE A 75 14.12 15.72 -13.24
N THR A 76 15.32 15.27 -12.84
CA THR A 76 15.52 14.18 -11.91
C THR A 76 15.46 14.69 -10.48
N PHE A 77 14.67 14.02 -9.64
CA PHE A 77 14.62 14.27 -8.20
C PHE A 77 15.39 13.14 -7.51
N SER A 78 16.28 13.49 -6.61
CA SER A 78 17.03 12.53 -5.80
C SER A 78 16.96 12.96 -4.34
N TRP A 79 16.69 12.01 -3.45
CA TRP A 79 16.70 12.24 -2.01
C TRP A 79 17.62 11.22 -1.34
N GLU A 80 18.46 11.70 -0.46
CA GLU A 80 19.09 10.84 0.53
C GLU A 80 18.10 10.57 1.65
N VAL A 81 17.96 9.31 2.03
CA VAL A 81 16.98 8.88 3.02
C VAL A 81 17.68 8.18 4.18
N THR A 82 17.45 8.68 5.38
CA THR A 82 17.85 8.01 6.62
C THR A 82 16.68 7.23 7.17
N THR A 83 16.96 6.09 7.82
CA THR A 83 15.94 5.19 8.36
C THR A 83 16.10 5.02 9.86
N THR A 84 14.99 4.83 10.57
CA THR A 84 15.00 4.41 11.98
C THR A 84 14.44 3.00 12.08
N PRO A 85 15.23 2.03 12.60
CA PRO A 85 14.76 0.65 12.72
C PRO A 85 13.52 0.51 13.58
N VAL A 86 12.62 -0.39 13.16
CA VAL A 86 11.44 -0.81 13.95
C VAL A 86 11.72 -2.12 14.67
N SER A 87 11.06 -2.35 15.81
CA SER A 87 11.22 -3.57 16.58
C SER A 87 10.65 -4.78 15.85
N VAL A 88 11.30 -5.93 16.06
CA VAL A 88 10.86 -7.23 15.54
C VAL A 88 10.91 -8.22 16.69
N ALA A 89 9.82 -8.92 16.98
CA ALA A 89 9.73 -9.88 18.06
C ALA A 89 10.75 -11.02 17.88
N GLY A 90 11.62 -11.20 18.88
CA GLY A 90 12.66 -12.24 18.86
C GLY A 90 13.90 -11.96 18.01
N PHE A 91 14.00 -10.79 17.36
CA PHE A 91 15.11 -10.38 16.52
C PHE A 91 15.61 -8.98 16.87
N LYS A 92 16.72 -8.58 16.26
CA LYS A 92 17.20 -7.20 16.32
C LYS A 92 16.26 -6.30 15.50
N PRO A 93 16.06 -5.03 15.92
CA PRO A 93 15.30 -4.07 15.13
C PRO A 93 15.82 -3.97 13.69
N THR A 94 14.92 -3.83 12.74
CA THR A 94 15.25 -3.72 11.31
C THR A 94 14.68 -2.46 10.69
N ALA A 95 15.38 -1.91 9.71
CA ALA A 95 14.89 -0.80 8.89
C ALA A 95 14.30 -1.29 7.55
N SER A 96 14.56 -2.53 7.17
CA SER A 96 14.10 -3.07 5.89
C SER A 96 13.71 -4.53 5.99
N ILE A 97 12.72 -4.92 5.19
CA ILE A 97 12.32 -6.32 4.95
C ILE A 97 12.34 -6.56 3.44
N THR A 98 12.79 -7.74 3.05
CA THR A 98 12.70 -8.21 1.66
C THR A 98 11.96 -9.53 1.63
N ILE A 99 10.95 -9.62 0.76
CA ILE A 99 10.14 -10.81 0.56
C ILE A 99 10.36 -11.29 -0.87
N ASP A 100 10.69 -12.56 -1.03
CA ASP A 100 10.97 -13.20 -2.31
C ASP A 100 9.74 -14.00 -2.75
N SER A 101 9.09 -13.57 -3.85
CA SER A 101 7.86 -14.20 -4.36
C SER A 101 8.06 -15.64 -4.80
N THR A 102 9.28 -16.03 -5.17
CA THR A 102 9.59 -17.40 -5.61
C THR A 102 9.66 -18.40 -4.46
N LYS A 103 9.71 -17.90 -3.22
CA LYS A 103 9.84 -18.72 -1.99
C LYS A 103 8.66 -18.56 -1.04
N ALA A 104 7.94 -17.46 -1.15
CA ALA A 104 6.79 -17.17 -0.32
C ALA A 104 5.56 -17.99 -0.78
N ASP A 105 4.67 -18.32 0.17
CA ASP A 105 3.36 -18.86 -0.18
C ASP A 105 2.57 -17.83 -1.00
N PRO A 106 2.07 -18.17 -2.20
CA PRO A 106 1.42 -17.22 -3.10
C PRO A 106 0.11 -16.64 -2.53
N VAL A 107 -0.65 -17.40 -1.75
CA VAL A 107 -1.92 -16.94 -1.16
C VAL A 107 -1.64 -15.92 -0.05
N LYS A 108 -0.66 -16.21 0.81
CA LYS A 108 -0.23 -15.31 1.89
C LYS A 108 0.44 -14.06 1.35
N LEU A 109 1.21 -14.20 0.28
CA LEU A 109 1.82 -13.06 -0.41
C LEU A 109 0.76 -12.15 -1.03
N ALA A 110 -0.28 -12.70 -1.67
CA ALA A 110 -1.39 -11.91 -2.20
C ALA A 110 -2.15 -11.16 -1.10
N ALA A 111 -2.41 -11.81 0.05
CA ALA A 111 -3.03 -11.14 1.19
C ALA A 111 -2.17 -9.99 1.75
N LEU A 112 -0.84 -10.16 1.76
CA LEU A 112 0.09 -9.10 2.15
C LEU A 112 0.07 -7.93 1.13
N GLU A 113 0.03 -8.25 -0.16
CA GLU A 113 -0.05 -7.24 -1.22
C GLU A 113 -1.37 -6.46 -1.19
N GLU A 114 -2.50 -7.09 -0.82
CA GLU A 114 -3.77 -6.37 -0.59
C GLU A 114 -3.63 -5.31 0.52
N ILE A 115 -2.91 -5.59 1.60
CA ILE A 115 -2.65 -4.62 2.67
C ILE A 115 -1.69 -3.53 2.20
N LEU A 116 -0.67 -3.90 1.42
CA LEU A 116 0.38 -2.98 0.98
C LEU A 116 -0.12 -1.97 -0.05
N TYR A 117 -0.93 -2.42 -1.00
CA TYR A 117 -1.43 -1.60 -2.12
C TYR A 117 -2.88 -1.13 -1.93
N GLY A 118 -3.56 -1.66 -0.94
CA GLY A 118 -4.98 -1.44 -0.74
C GLY A 118 -5.83 -2.27 -1.70
N LYS A 119 -7.10 -2.37 -1.36
CA LYS A 119 -8.10 -3.03 -2.18
C LYS A 119 -9.41 -2.26 -2.09
N ALA A 120 -9.94 -1.86 -3.22
CA ALA A 120 -11.26 -1.23 -3.27
C ALA A 120 -12.38 -2.26 -3.04
N HIS A 121 -13.57 -1.78 -2.75
CA HIS A 121 -14.77 -2.63 -2.70
C HIS A 121 -14.98 -3.35 -4.05
N GLU A 122 -14.95 -4.68 -4.04
CA GLU A 122 -15.20 -5.51 -5.22
C GLU A 122 -16.57 -6.16 -5.14
N LEU A 123 -17.29 -6.18 -6.28
CA LEU A 123 -18.58 -6.85 -6.38
C LEU A 123 -18.41 -8.36 -6.25
N LEU A 124 -19.16 -8.95 -5.34
CA LEU A 124 -19.21 -10.40 -5.16
C LEU A 124 -20.11 -11.03 -6.24
N ALA A 125 -19.58 -11.98 -6.98
CA ALA A 125 -20.31 -12.74 -7.99
C ALA A 125 -21.19 -13.84 -7.36
N GLU A 126 -20.72 -14.43 -6.26
CA GLU A 126 -21.37 -15.53 -5.54
C GLU A 126 -21.30 -15.30 -4.04
N ALA A 127 -22.20 -15.94 -3.30
CA ALA A 127 -22.19 -15.87 -1.85
C ALA A 127 -20.92 -16.53 -1.27
N PRO A 128 -20.15 -15.80 -0.45
CA PRO A 128 -19.03 -16.40 0.27
C PRO A 128 -19.48 -17.54 1.17
N SER A 129 -18.58 -18.50 1.39
CA SER A 129 -18.89 -19.69 2.23
C SER A 129 -19.27 -19.32 3.68
N ASP A 130 -18.80 -18.18 4.17
CA ASP A 130 -19.10 -17.66 5.50
C ASP A 130 -20.27 -16.66 5.53
N TRP A 131 -20.98 -16.45 4.42
CA TRP A 131 -22.07 -15.49 4.29
C TRP A 131 -23.10 -15.59 5.41
N SER A 132 -23.53 -16.79 5.75
CA SER A 132 -24.58 -17.03 6.76
C SER A 132 -24.22 -16.54 8.17
N THR A 133 -22.91 -16.46 8.48
CA THR A 133 -22.39 -16.10 9.82
C THR A 133 -21.67 -14.78 9.85
N ASN A 134 -21.07 -14.34 8.73
CA ASN A 134 -20.18 -13.19 8.67
C ASN A 134 -20.64 -12.13 7.64
N TYR A 135 -21.91 -12.10 7.27
CA TYR A 135 -22.47 -11.14 6.29
C TYR A 135 -22.15 -9.67 6.63
N SER A 136 -21.98 -9.32 7.89
CA SER A 136 -21.63 -7.97 8.34
C SER A 136 -20.24 -7.50 7.94
N LYS A 137 -19.37 -8.38 7.43
CA LYS A 137 -18.07 -8.03 6.85
C LYS A 137 -18.17 -7.50 5.43
N TYR A 138 -19.35 -7.68 4.80
CA TYR A 138 -19.61 -7.27 3.42
C TYR A 138 -20.41 -5.99 3.37
N PHE A 139 -20.49 -5.38 2.21
CA PHE A 139 -21.07 -4.05 2.01
C PHE A 139 -22.14 -4.05 0.92
N THR A 140 -23.10 -3.18 1.05
CA THR A 140 -24.03 -2.77 -0.02
C THR A 140 -23.65 -1.37 -0.48
N LYS A 141 -23.94 -1.06 -1.74
CA LYS A 141 -23.71 0.27 -2.33
C LYS A 141 -25.05 0.96 -2.56
N SER A 142 -25.21 2.18 -2.05
CA SER A 142 -26.41 3.01 -2.29
C SER A 142 -26.41 3.58 -3.73
N GLU A 143 -27.53 4.17 -4.13
CA GLU A 143 -27.65 4.88 -5.42
C GLU A 143 -26.71 6.09 -5.52
N ASP A 144 -26.42 6.73 -4.39
CA ASP A 144 -25.49 7.86 -4.29
C ASP A 144 -24.00 7.41 -4.28
N GLY A 145 -23.75 6.08 -4.30
CA GLY A 145 -22.42 5.52 -4.38
C GLY A 145 -21.77 5.18 -3.04
N GLU A 146 -22.43 5.47 -1.93
CA GLU A 146 -21.93 5.22 -0.58
C GLU A 146 -22.00 3.71 -0.23
N PHE A 147 -20.98 3.22 0.49
CA PHE A 147 -20.93 1.84 0.96
C PHE A 147 -21.35 1.75 2.44
N ALA A 148 -22.22 0.79 2.75
CA ALA A 148 -22.65 0.51 4.12
C ALA A 148 -22.53 -0.97 4.41
N ALA A 149 -22.11 -1.32 5.63
CA ALA A 149 -22.02 -2.70 6.05
C ALA A 149 -23.40 -3.37 5.98
N VAL A 150 -23.42 -4.62 5.55
CA VAL A 150 -24.64 -5.43 5.46
C VAL A 150 -25.21 -5.65 6.86
N THR A 151 -26.48 -5.29 7.04
CA THR A 151 -27.23 -5.49 8.26
C THR A 151 -28.30 -6.57 8.07
N SER A 152 -28.61 -7.30 9.13
CA SER A 152 -29.71 -8.25 9.11
C SER A 152 -31.06 -7.55 9.04
N SER A 153 -31.97 -8.05 8.21
CA SER A 153 -33.39 -7.64 8.17
C SER A 153 -34.30 -8.60 8.93
N GLY A 154 -33.78 -9.30 9.95
CA GLY A 154 -34.48 -10.32 10.72
C GLY A 154 -33.53 -11.19 11.52
N SER A 155 -33.84 -12.45 11.74
CA SER A 155 -33.02 -13.40 12.48
C SER A 155 -32.05 -14.17 11.56
N GLY A 156 -31.12 -13.49 10.91
CA GLY A 156 -30.10 -14.17 10.09
C GLY A 156 -29.52 -13.32 8.98
N ALA A 157 -28.66 -13.94 8.17
CA ALA A 157 -28.08 -13.31 7.00
C ALA A 157 -29.18 -13.00 5.95
N PRO A 158 -29.10 -11.84 5.27
CA PRO A 158 -30.01 -11.56 4.16
C PRO A 158 -29.77 -12.52 2.99
N GLU A 159 -30.79 -12.74 2.17
CA GLU A 159 -30.68 -13.58 0.99
C GLU A 159 -29.72 -12.94 -0.02
N PHE A 160 -28.66 -13.69 -0.41
CA PHE A 160 -27.63 -13.16 -1.28
C PHE A 160 -28.15 -12.79 -2.68
N ALA A 161 -29.10 -13.55 -3.21
CA ALA A 161 -29.61 -13.35 -4.56
C ALA A 161 -30.43 -12.06 -4.77
N THR A 162 -30.80 -11.36 -3.70
CA THR A 162 -31.71 -10.20 -3.77
C THR A 162 -31.02 -8.87 -3.99
N ASN A 163 -29.71 -8.79 -3.69
CA ASN A 163 -28.94 -7.54 -3.75
C ASN A 163 -27.52 -7.75 -4.30
N LYS A 164 -26.85 -6.64 -4.62
CA LYS A 164 -25.42 -6.64 -4.93
C LYS A 164 -24.62 -6.38 -3.67
N TYR A 165 -23.68 -7.27 -3.39
CA TYR A 165 -22.82 -7.17 -2.24
C TYR A 165 -21.36 -7.01 -2.65
N TYR A 166 -20.56 -6.38 -1.79
CA TYR A 166 -19.18 -6.02 -2.06
C TYR A 166 -18.28 -6.47 -0.91
N THR A 167 -17.02 -6.73 -1.24
CA THR A 167 -15.99 -6.95 -0.21
C THR A 167 -15.74 -5.67 0.59
N ALA A 168 -15.08 -5.80 1.74
CA ALA A 168 -14.55 -4.64 2.45
C ALA A 168 -13.43 -3.97 1.64
N GLU A 169 -13.31 -2.66 1.77
CA GLU A 169 -12.14 -1.92 1.34
C GLU A 169 -10.98 -2.19 2.30
N VAL A 170 -9.77 -2.21 1.77
CA VAL A 170 -8.54 -2.29 2.54
C VAL A 170 -7.70 -1.05 2.21
N ASP A 171 -7.49 -0.21 3.20
CA ASP A 171 -6.61 0.95 3.04
C ASP A 171 -5.15 0.53 2.83
N ALA A 172 -4.52 1.11 1.81
CA ALA A 172 -3.11 0.87 1.53
C ALA A 172 -2.24 1.36 2.69
N ARG A 173 -1.39 0.48 3.22
CA ARG A 173 -0.46 0.81 4.30
C ARG A 173 0.76 -0.10 4.31
N LEU A 174 1.84 0.37 4.92
CA LEU A 174 3.03 -0.45 5.16
C LEU A 174 2.82 -1.28 6.43
N PRO A 175 2.65 -2.63 6.33
CA PRO A 175 2.48 -3.48 7.50
C PRO A 175 3.79 -3.57 8.31
N LEU A 176 3.66 -3.70 9.64
CA LEU A 176 4.81 -3.84 10.53
C LEU A 176 5.43 -5.26 10.45
N PRO A 177 6.71 -5.43 10.84
CA PRO A 177 7.39 -6.72 10.73
C PRO A 177 6.67 -7.89 11.41
N ASP A 178 6.11 -7.68 12.61
CA ASP A 178 5.39 -8.73 13.35
C ASP A 178 4.06 -9.10 12.70
N GLU A 179 3.40 -8.15 12.04
CA GLU A 179 2.19 -8.38 11.25
C GLU A 179 2.53 -9.21 9.99
N ILE A 180 3.62 -8.85 9.28
CA ILE A 180 4.11 -9.63 8.14
C ILE A 180 4.44 -11.05 8.58
N ALA A 181 5.15 -11.21 9.68
CA ALA A 181 5.48 -12.53 10.22
C ALA A 181 4.22 -13.34 10.54
N SER A 182 3.17 -12.70 11.06
CA SER A 182 1.88 -13.36 11.34
C SER A 182 1.16 -13.80 10.06
N ILE A 183 1.14 -12.95 9.02
CA ILE A 183 0.50 -13.27 7.73
C ILE A 183 1.26 -14.38 7.01
N MET A 184 2.59 -14.28 6.99
CA MET A 184 3.47 -15.19 6.23
C MET A 184 3.80 -16.50 6.96
N LYS A 185 3.43 -16.63 8.25
CA LYS A 185 3.70 -17.84 9.04
C LYS A 185 3.00 -19.05 8.42
N ALA A 186 3.74 -20.15 8.32
CA ALA A 186 3.15 -21.43 7.97
C ALA A 186 2.18 -21.88 9.07
N ASP A 187 1.07 -22.51 8.68
CA ASP A 187 0.14 -23.16 9.60
C ASP A 187 0.78 -24.44 10.16
#